data_46a9078e309cef6c6ffef822ff3ced76
#
_entry.id   46a9078e309cef6c6ffef822ff3ced76
#
_cell.length_a   1.000
_cell.length_b   1.000
_cell.length_c   1.000
_cell.angle_alpha   90.00
_cell.angle_beta   90.00
_cell.angle_gamma   90.00
#
_symmetry.space_group_name_H-M   'P 1'
#
loop_
_entity.id
_entity.type
_entity.pdbx_description
1 polymer ?
#
loop_
_entity_poly.entity_id
_entity_poly.type
_entity_poly.pdbx_seq_one_letter_code
_entity_poly.pdbx_strand_id
1 'polypeptide(L)'
;DTLTGSLGATSATYVTDTQYLQWGTVAAMLFGTHPGKSSMVTWMRDPGTQRLTGMDLHRQVTPGVTDEDTSINYDPAGNITQVKATLPGGQVDNQCFSYDHQQQLTESWTPNTATCDPGTRNQSALGGPAPYWTSWATNTIGKTTSRTDRTPTKASTTSYSYPGDGASSSRPHFVTGTNTTGDDPGTASYTADDAGNTTNRPAPGGGDQELVWDELNQLTEVTKSGGSVAKMVYDASGTRVLRQQGDTTTLYVAGNEIALNTTTSVVSANRYYGH
;
A
#
# COMPACT_ATOMS: atom_id res chain seq x y z
N ASP A 1 -5.13 19.60 -19.75
CA ASP A 1 -4.25 20.24 -18.76
C ASP A 1 -2.84 19.69 -18.88
N THR A 2 -1.83 20.49 -18.52
CA THR A 2 -0.41 20.12 -18.59
C THR A 2 0.28 20.36 -17.27
N LEU A 3 1.30 19.54 -16.95
CA LEU A 3 2.17 19.72 -15.79
C LEU A 3 3.60 19.96 -16.26
N THR A 4 4.16 21.13 -15.94
CA THR A 4 5.54 21.51 -16.28
C THR A 4 6.30 21.87 -15.01
N GLY A 5 7.52 21.37 -14.89
CA GLY A 5 8.45 21.75 -13.82
C GLY A 5 9.73 22.35 -14.37
N SER A 6 10.37 23.21 -13.59
CA SER A 6 11.66 23.83 -13.95
C SER A 6 12.68 23.72 -12.83
N LEU A 7 13.92 23.57 -13.19
CA LEU A 7 15.08 23.61 -12.29
C LEU A 7 16.15 24.49 -12.94
N GLY A 8 16.35 25.68 -12.40
CA GLY A 8 17.19 26.71 -13.02
C GLY A 8 16.66 27.09 -14.42
N ALA A 9 17.52 27.01 -15.43
CA ALA A 9 17.16 27.27 -16.82
C ALA A 9 16.53 26.07 -17.57
N THR A 10 16.48 24.90 -16.93
CA THR A 10 15.93 23.67 -17.54
C THR A 10 14.46 23.52 -17.17
N SER A 11 13.61 23.34 -18.18
CA SER A 11 12.18 23.05 -18.01
C SER A 11 11.84 21.69 -18.61
N ALA A 12 10.94 20.96 -17.96
CA ALA A 12 10.44 19.69 -18.45
C ALA A 12 8.92 19.64 -18.27
N THR A 13 8.19 19.18 -19.28
CA THR A 13 6.76 18.89 -19.19
C THR A 13 6.61 17.41 -18.81
N TYR A 14 5.98 17.14 -17.68
CA TYR A 14 5.76 15.79 -17.18
C TYR A 14 4.43 15.21 -17.68
N VAL A 15 3.37 16.02 -17.68
CA VAL A 15 2.07 15.69 -18.29
C VAL A 15 1.83 16.65 -19.44
N THR A 16 1.68 16.11 -20.65
CA THR A 16 1.49 16.89 -21.86
C THR A 16 0.04 17.07 -22.23
N ASP A 17 -0.82 16.17 -21.80
CA ASP A 17 -2.27 16.26 -21.98
C ASP A 17 -3.00 15.49 -20.88
N THR A 18 -4.17 16.02 -20.48
CA THR A 18 -5.12 15.36 -19.57
C THR A 18 -6.50 15.49 -20.15
N GLN A 19 -7.14 14.36 -20.40
CA GLN A 19 -8.49 14.26 -20.92
C GLN A 19 -9.46 13.93 -19.80
N TYR A 20 -10.65 14.54 -19.85
CA TYR A 20 -11.67 14.37 -18.81
C TYR A 20 -12.97 13.82 -19.43
N LEU A 21 -13.65 13.01 -18.65
CA LEU A 21 -15.04 12.66 -18.93
C LEU A 21 -15.95 13.87 -18.68
N GLN A 22 -17.16 13.82 -19.19
CA GLN A 22 -18.18 14.87 -18.98
C GLN A 22 -18.48 15.21 -17.52
N TRP A 23 -18.12 14.32 -16.57
CA TRP A 23 -18.29 14.48 -15.14
C TRP A 23 -17.07 15.11 -14.44
N GLY A 24 -16.06 15.53 -15.17
CA GLY A 24 -14.83 16.11 -14.63
C GLY A 24 -13.81 15.10 -14.08
N THR A 25 -14.08 13.80 -14.20
CA THR A 25 -13.10 12.75 -13.84
C THR A 25 -12.09 12.55 -14.95
N VAL A 26 -10.83 12.33 -14.58
CA VAL A 26 -9.78 12.05 -15.57
C VAL A 26 -10.09 10.75 -16.32
N ALA A 27 -10.02 10.83 -17.65
CA ALA A 27 -10.19 9.70 -18.57
C ALA A 27 -8.86 9.21 -19.14
N ALA A 28 -7.93 10.12 -19.43
CA ALA A 28 -6.59 9.74 -19.88
C ALA A 28 -5.56 10.82 -19.50
N MET A 29 -4.32 10.39 -19.35
CA MET A 29 -3.15 11.27 -19.18
C MET A 29 -2.04 10.83 -20.12
N LEU A 30 -1.42 11.81 -20.78
CA LEU A 30 -0.23 11.62 -21.62
C LEU A 30 0.99 12.18 -20.90
N PHE A 31 1.95 11.32 -20.64
CA PHE A 31 3.21 11.64 -19.94
C PHE A 31 4.38 11.73 -20.90
N GLY A 32 5.30 12.67 -20.62
CA GLY A 32 6.56 12.84 -21.33
C GLY A 32 6.46 13.59 -22.65
N THR A 33 7.51 14.33 -22.98
CA THR A 33 7.62 15.15 -24.20
C THR A 33 8.69 14.67 -25.16
N HIS A 34 9.56 13.73 -24.74
CA HIS A 34 10.61 13.22 -25.62
C HIS A 34 10.02 12.35 -26.73
N PRO A 35 10.29 12.62 -28.00
CA PRO A 35 9.89 11.75 -29.10
C PRO A 35 10.33 10.29 -28.85
N GLY A 36 9.40 9.35 -28.97
CA GLY A 36 9.63 7.93 -28.71
C GLY A 36 9.66 7.51 -27.24
N LYS A 37 9.36 8.42 -26.29
CA LYS A 37 9.43 8.16 -24.83
C LYS A 37 8.21 8.63 -24.05
N SER A 38 7.10 8.87 -24.72
CA SER A 38 5.83 9.17 -24.04
C SER A 38 5.14 7.89 -23.58
N SER A 39 4.29 8.02 -22.58
CA SER A 39 3.37 6.98 -22.13
C SER A 39 1.98 7.58 -21.89
N MET A 40 0.96 6.78 -22.13
CA MET A 40 -0.43 7.17 -21.91
C MET A 40 -1.09 6.17 -20.96
N VAL A 41 -1.79 6.69 -19.94
CA VAL A 41 -2.68 5.91 -19.09
C VAL A 41 -4.10 6.32 -19.40
N THR A 42 -4.97 5.33 -19.60
CA THR A 42 -6.42 5.51 -19.84
C THR A 42 -7.20 4.82 -18.72
N TRP A 43 -8.19 5.49 -18.15
CA TRP A 43 -9.08 4.96 -17.13
C TRP A 43 -10.48 4.74 -17.71
N MET A 44 -10.93 3.49 -17.70
CA MET A 44 -12.24 3.08 -18.15
C MET A 44 -13.21 3.03 -16.97
N ARG A 45 -14.44 3.53 -17.17
CA ARG A 45 -15.44 3.57 -16.13
C ARG A 45 -16.79 3.07 -16.62
N ASP A 46 -17.52 2.44 -15.75
CA ASP A 46 -18.91 2.07 -16.00
C ASP A 46 -19.77 3.34 -16.18
N PRO A 47 -20.54 3.48 -17.27
CA PRO A 47 -21.30 4.69 -17.54
C PRO A 47 -22.40 4.99 -16.51
N GLY A 48 -22.97 3.95 -15.88
CA GLY A 48 -24.06 4.10 -14.93
C GLY A 48 -23.61 4.41 -13.51
N THR A 49 -22.55 3.72 -13.06
CA THR A 49 -22.08 3.81 -11.66
C THR A 49 -20.83 4.67 -11.49
N GLN A 50 -20.17 5.04 -12.59
CA GLN A 50 -18.87 5.75 -12.62
C GLN A 50 -17.72 5.00 -11.91
N ARG A 51 -17.90 3.71 -11.57
CA ARG A 51 -16.85 2.87 -11.00
C ARG A 51 -15.78 2.61 -12.04
N LEU A 52 -14.52 2.54 -11.60
CA LEU A 52 -13.39 2.19 -12.44
C LEU A 52 -13.51 0.72 -12.87
N THR A 53 -13.63 0.45 -14.16
CA THR A 53 -13.74 -0.92 -14.69
C THR A 53 -12.47 -1.41 -15.35
N GLY A 54 -11.52 -0.50 -15.63
CA GLY A 54 -10.26 -0.87 -16.22
C GLY A 54 -9.27 0.28 -16.31
N MET A 55 -8.04 -0.07 -16.61
CA MET A 55 -6.95 0.87 -16.84
C MET A 55 -5.98 0.26 -17.86
N ASP A 56 -5.59 1.06 -18.88
CA ASP A 56 -4.60 0.69 -19.87
C ASP A 56 -3.37 1.58 -19.77
N LEU A 57 -2.20 0.96 -19.88
CA LEU A 57 -0.92 1.66 -20.05
C LEU A 57 -0.35 1.35 -21.44
N HIS A 58 -0.06 2.41 -22.20
CA HIS A 58 0.64 2.33 -23.47
C HIS A 58 1.92 3.15 -23.42
N ARG A 59 3.04 2.60 -23.91
CA ARG A 59 4.30 3.33 -24.08
C ARG A 59 4.62 3.50 -25.57
N GLN A 60 5.11 4.67 -25.94
CA GLN A 60 5.50 4.95 -27.32
C GLN A 60 6.66 4.08 -27.81
N VAL A 61 7.49 3.58 -26.91
CA VAL A 61 8.60 2.66 -27.23
C VAL A 61 8.13 1.29 -27.71
N THR A 62 6.85 0.95 -27.47
CA THR A 62 6.19 -0.29 -27.89
C THR A 62 4.90 0.02 -28.67
N PRO A 63 5.00 0.67 -29.89
CA PRO A 63 3.82 1.10 -30.62
C PRO A 63 2.89 -0.07 -30.96
N GLY A 64 1.59 0.12 -30.70
CA GLY A 64 0.56 -0.88 -30.98
C GLY A 64 0.50 -2.05 -29.97
N VAL A 65 1.25 -1.98 -28.88
CA VAL A 65 1.20 -2.94 -27.79
C VAL A 65 0.66 -2.25 -26.53
N THR A 66 -0.32 -2.84 -25.87
CA THR A 66 -0.72 -2.46 -24.52
C THR A 66 0.32 -3.02 -23.56
N ASP A 67 1.00 -2.18 -22.80
CA ASP A 67 2.02 -2.60 -21.85
C ASP A 67 1.39 -3.23 -20.60
N GLU A 68 0.23 -2.70 -20.19
CA GLU A 68 -0.58 -3.25 -19.11
C GLU A 68 -2.05 -2.99 -19.43
N ASP A 69 -2.87 -4.03 -19.32
CA ASP A 69 -4.32 -3.97 -19.43
C ASP A 69 -4.91 -4.53 -18.14
N THR A 70 -5.54 -3.66 -17.35
CA THR A 70 -6.16 -4.02 -16.08
C THR A 70 -7.68 -3.94 -16.19
N SER A 71 -8.36 -5.01 -15.81
CA SER A 71 -9.83 -5.07 -15.67
C SER A 71 -10.24 -5.26 -14.22
N ILE A 72 -11.34 -4.61 -13.80
CA ILE A 72 -11.86 -4.63 -12.43
C ILE A 72 -13.33 -5.04 -12.46
N ASN A 73 -13.68 -6.09 -11.72
CA ASN A 73 -15.04 -6.58 -11.57
C ASN A 73 -15.56 -6.31 -10.15
N TYR A 74 -16.85 -6.07 -10.05
CA TYR A 74 -17.54 -5.75 -8.81
C TYR A 74 -18.72 -6.70 -8.57
N ASP A 75 -19.06 -6.93 -7.30
CA ASP A 75 -20.34 -7.49 -6.94
C ASP A 75 -21.47 -6.41 -6.97
N PRO A 76 -22.74 -6.80 -6.82
CA PRO A 76 -23.84 -5.84 -6.78
C PRO A 76 -23.75 -4.82 -5.64
N ALA A 77 -23.10 -5.17 -4.51
CA ALA A 77 -22.89 -4.26 -3.38
C ALA A 77 -21.80 -3.21 -3.65
N GLY A 78 -20.93 -3.48 -4.64
CA GLY A 78 -19.86 -2.59 -5.05
C GLY A 78 -18.47 -2.97 -4.52
N ASN A 79 -18.34 -4.15 -3.94
CA ASN A 79 -17.04 -4.67 -3.56
C ASN A 79 -16.31 -5.18 -4.80
N ILE A 80 -15.00 -4.95 -4.86
CA ILE A 80 -14.16 -5.48 -5.93
C ILE A 80 -14.02 -7.00 -5.75
N THR A 81 -14.46 -7.77 -6.74
CA THR A 81 -14.34 -9.24 -6.71
C THR A 81 -13.16 -9.76 -7.51
N GLN A 82 -12.67 -8.98 -8.47
CA GLN A 82 -11.52 -9.33 -9.30
C GLN A 82 -10.78 -8.08 -9.76
N VAL A 83 -9.45 -8.13 -9.70
CA VAL A 83 -8.54 -7.25 -10.43
C VAL A 83 -7.64 -8.14 -11.27
N LYS A 84 -7.71 -7.99 -12.59
CA LYS A 84 -6.93 -8.79 -13.52
C LYS A 84 -6.07 -7.89 -14.37
N ALA A 85 -4.75 -7.97 -14.22
CA ALA A 85 -3.78 -7.25 -15.02
C ALA A 85 -3.10 -8.20 -16.00
N THR A 86 -3.07 -7.81 -17.28
CA THR A 86 -2.23 -8.44 -18.31
C THR A 86 -0.98 -7.61 -18.44
N LEU A 87 0.15 -8.18 -18.07
CA LEU A 87 1.46 -7.53 -18.02
C LEU A 87 2.20 -7.68 -19.35
N PRO A 88 3.29 -6.92 -19.59
CA PRO A 88 4.14 -7.09 -20.76
C PRO A 88 4.58 -8.53 -20.95
N GLY A 89 4.45 -9.04 -22.18
CA GLY A 89 4.74 -10.45 -22.50
C GLY A 89 3.57 -11.40 -22.28
N GLY A 90 2.38 -10.90 -21.92
CA GLY A 90 1.15 -11.69 -21.77
C GLY A 90 1.04 -12.44 -20.44
N GLN A 91 1.90 -12.16 -19.48
CA GLN A 91 1.76 -12.68 -18.12
C GLN A 91 0.52 -12.06 -17.46
N VAL A 92 -0.28 -12.88 -16.81
CA VAL A 92 -1.51 -12.45 -16.13
C VAL A 92 -1.32 -12.48 -14.63
N ASP A 93 -1.59 -11.36 -13.98
CA ASP A 93 -1.83 -11.25 -12.54
C ASP A 93 -3.35 -11.16 -12.31
N ASN A 94 -3.92 -12.23 -11.79
CA ASN A 94 -5.36 -12.31 -11.53
C ASN A 94 -5.61 -12.39 -10.02
N GLN A 95 -6.09 -11.31 -9.44
CA GLN A 95 -6.37 -11.20 -8.01
C GLN A 95 -7.87 -11.27 -7.76
N CYS A 96 -8.28 -12.17 -6.89
CA CYS A 96 -9.66 -12.46 -6.55
C CYS A 96 -9.95 -12.15 -5.10
N PHE A 97 -11.19 -11.72 -4.80
CA PHE A 97 -11.60 -11.29 -3.48
C PHE A 97 -12.98 -11.85 -3.12
N SER A 98 -13.15 -12.27 -1.86
CA SER A 98 -14.43 -12.71 -1.30
C SER A 98 -14.77 -11.91 -0.04
N TYR A 99 -16.03 -11.65 0.16
CA TYR A 99 -16.56 -10.85 1.27
C TYR A 99 -17.66 -11.60 2.00
N ASP A 100 -17.84 -11.28 3.26
CA ASP A 100 -18.99 -11.74 4.03
C ASP A 100 -20.22 -10.84 3.83
N HIS A 101 -21.31 -11.17 4.52
CA HIS A 101 -22.57 -10.40 4.46
C HIS A 101 -22.48 -9.00 5.07
N GLN A 102 -21.41 -8.69 5.82
CA GLN A 102 -21.08 -7.37 6.37
C GLN A 102 -20.14 -6.59 5.46
N GLN A 103 -19.84 -7.12 4.26
CA GLN A 103 -18.88 -6.56 3.29
C GLN A 103 -17.43 -6.51 3.80
N GLN A 104 -17.09 -7.36 4.78
CA GLN A 104 -15.72 -7.52 5.24
C GLN A 104 -14.97 -8.50 4.32
N LEU A 105 -13.76 -8.16 3.94
CA LEU A 105 -12.91 -9.05 3.14
C LEU A 105 -12.56 -10.31 3.94
N THR A 106 -12.97 -11.45 3.44
CA THR A 106 -12.70 -12.75 4.07
C THR A 106 -11.55 -13.50 3.42
N GLU A 107 -11.34 -13.30 2.10
CA GLU A 107 -10.27 -13.95 1.37
C GLU A 107 -9.80 -13.12 0.19
N SER A 108 -8.50 -13.25 -0.12
CA SER A 108 -7.91 -12.81 -1.37
C SER A 108 -6.93 -13.87 -1.89
N TRP A 109 -6.94 -14.14 -3.21
CA TRP A 109 -6.07 -15.15 -3.80
C TRP A 109 -5.78 -14.87 -5.27
N THR A 110 -4.72 -15.49 -5.77
CA THR A 110 -4.34 -15.46 -7.19
C THR A 110 -4.48 -16.86 -7.80
N PRO A 111 -5.58 -17.18 -8.52
CA PRO A 111 -5.73 -18.45 -9.16
C PRO A 111 -4.83 -18.56 -10.42
N ASN A 112 -4.49 -19.78 -10.82
CA ASN A 112 -3.85 -20.05 -12.10
C ASN A 112 -4.83 -20.06 -13.30
N THR A 113 -6.08 -19.67 -13.06
CA THR A 113 -7.16 -19.55 -14.04
C THR A 113 -7.54 -18.09 -14.27
N ALA A 114 -8.30 -17.82 -15.33
CA ALA A 114 -8.78 -16.48 -15.64
C ALA A 114 -10.01 -16.03 -14.81
N THR A 115 -10.60 -16.95 -14.03
CA THR A 115 -11.85 -16.74 -13.28
C THR A 115 -11.62 -16.82 -11.78
N CYS A 116 -12.40 -16.04 -11.03
CA CYS A 116 -12.43 -16.03 -9.57
C CYS A 116 -13.56 -16.94 -9.06
N ASP A 117 -13.36 -18.24 -9.06
CA ASP A 117 -14.32 -19.22 -8.51
C ASP A 117 -13.89 -19.64 -7.09
N PRO A 118 -14.64 -19.23 -6.05
CA PRO A 118 -14.33 -19.63 -4.68
C PRO A 118 -14.38 -21.15 -4.44
N GLY A 119 -15.16 -21.89 -5.22
CA GLY A 119 -15.29 -23.35 -5.11
C GLY A 119 -14.05 -24.11 -5.59
N THR A 120 -13.19 -23.49 -6.38
CA THR A 120 -11.99 -24.12 -6.94
C THR A 120 -10.69 -23.69 -6.27
N ARG A 121 -10.76 -22.93 -5.17
CA ARG A 121 -9.57 -22.50 -4.43
C ARG A 121 -8.75 -23.69 -3.94
N ASN A 122 -7.50 -23.72 -4.35
CA ASN A 122 -6.55 -24.73 -3.92
C ASN A 122 -5.14 -24.13 -3.89
N GLN A 123 -4.39 -24.41 -2.85
CA GLN A 123 -3.03 -23.91 -2.68
C GLN A 123 -2.12 -24.27 -3.85
N SER A 124 -2.26 -25.50 -4.38
CA SER A 124 -1.49 -25.96 -5.55
C SER A 124 -1.95 -25.36 -6.89
N ALA A 125 -3.11 -24.69 -6.92
CA ALA A 125 -3.67 -24.00 -8.08
C ALA A 125 -3.49 -22.48 -8.03
N LEU A 126 -2.64 -21.98 -7.15
CA LEU A 126 -2.23 -20.58 -7.15
C LEU A 126 -1.33 -20.28 -8.34
N GLY A 127 -1.45 -19.08 -8.91
CA GLY A 127 -0.74 -18.66 -10.11
C GLY A 127 -0.41 -17.18 -10.14
N GLY A 128 0.01 -16.70 -11.32
CA GLY A 128 0.45 -15.32 -11.49
C GLY A 128 1.91 -15.08 -11.07
N PRO A 129 2.38 -13.83 -11.17
CA PRO A 129 3.77 -13.47 -10.88
C PRO A 129 4.13 -13.55 -9.40
N ALA A 130 3.15 -13.38 -8.51
CA ALA A 130 3.30 -13.43 -7.06
C ALA A 130 2.15 -14.22 -6.44
N PRO A 131 2.17 -15.57 -6.53
CA PRO A 131 1.05 -16.40 -6.11
C PRO A 131 0.86 -16.38 -4.59
N TYR A 132 -0.38 -16.09 -4.17
CA TYR A 132 -0.77 -16.07 -2.77
C TYR A 132 -2.24 -16.43 -2.57
N TRP A 133 -2.58 -16.85 -1.36
CA TRP A 133 -3.94 -16.93 -0.85
C TRP A 133 -3.94 -16.57 0.63
N THR A 134 -4.58 -15.46 0.96
CA THR A 134 -4.78 -15.01 2.33
C THR A 134 -6.26 -15.14 2.72
N SER A 135 -6.53 -15.66 3.91
CA SER A 135 -7.87 -15.71 4.50
C SER A 135 -7.87 -15.09 5.89
N TRP A 136 -8.96 -14.39 6.22
CA TRP A 136 -9.15 -13.74 7.51
C TRP A 136 -10.38 -14.30 8.20
N ALA A 137 -10.29 -14.48 9.52
CA ALA A 137 -11.44 -14.69 10.39
C ALA A 137 -11.62 -13.48 11.29
N THR A 138 -12.84 -13.01 11.40
CA THR A 138 -13.25 -11.90 12.27
C THR A 138 -14.27 -12.38 13.30
N ASN A 139 -14.33 -11.70 14.44
CA ASN A 139 -15.41 -11.92 15.41
C ASN A 139 -16.61 -11.01 15.08
N THR A 140 -17.69 -11.13 15.88
CA THR A 140 -18.94 -10.41 15.67
C THR A 140 -18.85 -8.88 15.76
N ILE A 141 -17.75 -8.33 16.30
CA ILE A 141 -17.49 -6.89 16.40
C ILE A 141 -16.38 -6.43 15.42
N GLY A 142 -16.05 -7.27 14.43
CA GLY A 142 -15.12 -6.93 13.34
C GLY A 142 -13.64 -7.02 13.70
N LYS A 143 -13.26 -7.55 14.87
CA LYS A 143 -11.84 -7.80 15.18
C LYS A 143 -11.33 -8.99 14.36
N THR A 144 -10.19 -8.85 13.71
CA THR A 144 -9.50 -9.98 13.07
C THR A 144 -8.97 -10.93 14.15
N THR A 145 -9.47 -12.15 14.20
CA THR A 145 -9.05 -13.18 15.17
C THR A 145 -7.92 -14.04 14.63
N SER A 146 -7.91 -14.28 13.34
CA SER A 146 -6.81 -14.98 12.67
C SER A 146 -6.65 -14.57 11.21
N ARG A 147 -5.44 -14.78 10.69
CA ARG A 147 -5.09 -14.66 9.28
C ARG A 147 -4.27 -15.88 8.87
N THR A 148 -4.63 -16.50 7.77
CA THR A 148 -3.82 -17.58 7.19
C THR A 148 -3.28 -17.13 5.83
N ASP A 149 -1.98 -17.11 5.69
CA ASP A 149 -1.25 -16.82 4.46
C ASP A 149 -0.75 -18.11 3.84
N ARG A 150 -0.95 -18.27 2.53
CA ARG A 150 -0.51 -19.43 1.76
C ARG A 150 0.20 -18.97 0.49
N THR A 151 1.28 -19.65 0.18
CA THR A 151 1.93 -19.67 -1.13
C THR A 151 1.73 -21.06 -1.75
N PRO A 152 2.14 -21.35 -2.97
CA PRO A 152 2.00 -22.70 -3.53
C PRO A 152 2.60 -23.83 -2.68
N THR A 153 3.57 -23.50 -1.81
CA THR A 153 4.35 -24.50 -1.03
C THR A 153 4.34 -24.29 0.47
N LYS A 154 3.89 -23.14 0.97
CA LYS A 154 3.92 -22.78 2.40
C LYS A 154 2.55 -22.32 2.89
N ALA A 155 2.27 -22.56 4.16
CA ALA A 155 1.10 -22.02 4.85
C ALA A 155 1.46 -21.66 6.30
N SER A 156 1.03 -20.46 6.72
CA SER A 156 1.20 -19.99 8.10
C SER A 156 -0.09 -19.34 8.59
N THR A 157 -0.46 -19.61 9.82
CA THR A 157 -1.64 -19.01 10.47
C THR A 157 -1.20 -18.16 11.64
N THR A 158 -1.58 -16.88 11.60
CA THR A 158 -1.37 -15.90 12.65
C THR A 158 -2.66 -15.70 13.44
N SER A 159 -2.63 -15.96 14.73
CA SER A 159 -3.70 -15.63 15.70
C SER A 159 -3.41 -14.29 16.36
N TYR A 160 -4.43 -13.49 16.60
CA TYR A 160 -4.32 -12.15 17.18
C TYR A 160 -4.89 -12.14 18.60
N SER A 161 -4.14 -11.57 19.54
CA SER A 161 -4.56 -11.38 20.93
C SER A 161 -4.97 -9.94 21.18
N TYR A 162 -6.02 -9.75 21.96
CA TYR A 162 -6.56 -8.45 22.33
C TYR A 162 -6.79 -8.39 23.85
N PRO A 163 -6.87 -7.19 24.46
CA PRO A 163 -7.46 -7.04 25.78
C PRO A 163 -8.88 -7.60 25.81
N GLY A 164 -9.36 -7.99 26.98
CA GLY A 164 -10.72 -8.51 27.13
C GLY A 164 -11.80 -7.54 26.59
N ASP A 165 -12.94 -8.08 26.22
CA ASP A 165 -14.08 -7.28 25.80
C ASP A 165 -14.88 -6.75 27.01
N GLY A 166 -15.56 -5.60 26.84
CA GLY A 166 -16.44 -5.02 27.84
C GLY A 166 -16.02 -3.65 28.35
N ALA A 167 -16.86 -3.05 29.17
CA ALA A 167 -16.73 -1.68 29.66
C ALA A 167 -15.49 -1.41 30.53
N SER A 168 -14.88 -2.46 31.09
CA SER A 168 -13.66 -2.38 31.89
C SER A 168 -12.37 -2.54 31.09
N SER A 169 -12.46 -2.82 29.79
CA SER A 169 -11.28 -2.95 28.94
C SER A 169 -10.92 -1.59 28.35
N SER A 170 -9.72 -1.12 28.69
CA SER A 170 -9.14 0.08 28.09
C SER A 170 -8.66 -0.19 26.71
N ARG A 171 -9.03 -0.04 25.61
CA ARG A 171 -8.48 -0.33 24.27
C ARG A 171 -8.80 -1.75 23.78
N PRO A 172 -10.07 -2.12 23.74
CA PRO A 172 -10.48 -3.47 23.35
C PRO A 172 -10.10 -3.86 21.91
N HIS A 173 -9.79 -2.90 21.04
CA HIS A 173 -9.39 -3.12 19.64
C HIS A 173 -7.87 -3.11 19.42
N PHE A 174 -7.08 -2.86 20.45
CA PHE A 174 -5.62 -2.85 20.35
C PHE A 174 -5.08 -4.28 20.33
N VAL A 175 -4.30 -4.64 19.31
CA VAL A 175 -3.62 -5.95 19.24
C VAL A 175 -2.47 -5.95 20.24
N THR A 176 -2.53 -6.81 21.26
CA THR A 176 -1.48 -6.97 22.28
C THR A 176 -0.42 -7.97 21.89
N GLY A 177 -0.73 -8.88 20.98
CA GLY A 177 0.22 -9.87 20.50
C GLY A 177 -0.28 -10.67 19.32
N THR A 178 0.65 -11.36 18.69
CA THR A 178 0.36 -12.35 17.65
C THR A 178 1.13 -13.63 17.90
N ASN A 179 0.53 -14.75 17.47
CA ASN A 179 1.19 -16.05 17.44
C ASN A 179 0.99 -16.67 16.06
N THR A 180 2.08 -16.85 15.33
CA THR A 180 2.09 -17.48 14.00
C THR A 180 2.57 -18.92 14.13
N THR A 181 1.83 -19.84 13.53
CA THR A 181 2.15 -21.26 13.44
C THR A 181 2.21 -21.69 11.96
N GLY A 182 2.82 -22.83 11.67
CA GLY A 182 3.01 -23.31 10.29
C GLY A 182 4.45 -23.16 9.83
N ASP A 183 4.64 -22.87 8.52
CA ASP A 183 5.97 -22.90 7.89
C ASP A 183 6.88 -21.73 8.31
N ASP A 184 6.32 -20.58 8.70
CA ASP A 184 7.08 -19.42 9.14
C ASP A 184 6.59 -19.00 10.56
N PRO A 185 6.92 -19.78 11.62
CA PRO A 185 6.39 -19.57 12.96
C PRO A 185 7.05 -18.36 13.65
N GLY A 186 6.30 -17.71 14.54
CA GLY A 186 6.80 -16.59 15.30
C GLY A 186 5.78 -15.98 16.25
N THR A 187 6.25 -15.24 17.22
CA THR A 187 5.42 -14.47 18.15
C THR A 187 5.81 -13.01 18.11
N ALA A 188 4.84 -12.14 18.34
CA ALA A 188 5.06 -10.70 18.48
C ALA A 188 4.23 -10.16 19.64
N SER A 189 4.76 -9.15 20.33
CA SER A 189 4.03 -8.41 21.36
C SER A 189 4.03 -6.92 21.02
N TYR A 190 2.96 -6.26 21.46
CA TYR A 190 2.75 -4.84 21.22
C TYR A 190 2.30 -4.19 22.53
N THR A 191 2.81 -3.00 22.81
CA THR A 191 2.34 -2.17 23.92
C THR A 191 1.90 -0.81 23.41
N ALA A 192 1.03 -0.16 24.16
CA ALA A 192 0.58 1.18 23.86
C ALA A 192 0.52 2.03 25.14
N ASP A 193 0.66 3.35 24.97
CA ASP A 193 0.41 4.32 26.02
C ASP A 193 -1.11 4.52 26.28
N ASP A 194 -1.45 5.42 27.21
CA ASP A 194 -2.84 5.69 27.57
C ASP A 194 -3.63 6.40 26.45
N ALA A 195 -2.95 7.07 25.53
CA ALA A 195 -3.56 7.69 24.35
C ALA A 195 -3.84 6.67 23.22
N GLY A 196 -3.30 5.43 23.34
CA GLY A 196 -3.44 4.38 22.35
C GLY A 196 -2.31 4.32 21.30
N ASN A 197 -1.27 5.13 21.46
CA ASN A 197 -0.12 5.10 20.57
C ASN A 197 0.71 3.84 20.85
N THR A 198 1.12 3.13 19.83
CA THR A 198 2.02 1.97 20.01
C THR A 198 3.36 2.42 20.53
N THR A 199 3.77 1.89 21.69
CA THR A 199 5.06 2.22 22.34
C THR A 199 6.13 1.16 22.11
N ASN A 200 5.73 -0.10 21.84
CA ASN A 200 6.66 -1.17 21.46
C ASN A 200 6.05 -2.06 20.39
N ARG A 201 6.89 -2.52 19.47
CA ARG A 201 6.54 -3.46 18.40
C ARG A 201 7.77 -4.22 17.90
N PRO A 202 7.59 -5.39 17.23
CA PRO A 202 8.69 -6.05 16.53
C PRO A 202 9.37 -5.15 15.50
N ALA A 203 10.68 -5.20 15.46
CA ALA A 203 11.47 -4.46 14.48
C ALA A 203 11.69 -5.26 13.19
N PRO A 204 11.71 -4.63 12.02
CA PRO A 204 12.20 -5.25 10.81
C PRO A 204 13.61 -5.81 11.01
N GLY A 205 13.80 -7.08 10.61
CA GLY A 205 15.08 -7.77 10.77
C GLY A 205 15.38 -8.29 12.19
N GLY A 206 14.34 -8.35 13.07
CA GLY A 206 14.40 -8.94 14.40
C GLY A 206 14.64 -7.95 15.55
N GLY A 207 14.34 -8.39 16.78
CA GLY A 207 14.30 -7.55 17.98
C GLY A 207 13.08 -6.66 18.03
N ASP A 208 13.04 -5.73 18.97
CA ASP A 208 11.93 -4.81 19.19
C ASP A 208 12.31 -3.36 18.86
N GLN A 209 11.31 -2.58 18.51
CA GLN A 209 11.38 -1.12 18.39
C GLN A 209 10.56 -0.49 19.52
N GLU A 210 11.16 0.50 20.17
CA GLU A 210 10.46 1.42 21.05
C GLU A 210 10.11 2.69 20.29
N LEU A 211 8.89 3.18 20.46
CA LEU A 211 8.34 4.37 19.81
C LEU A 211 8.03 5.41 20.88
N VAL A 212 8.59 6.60 20.72
CA VAL A 212 8.40 7.73 21.65
C VAL A 212 7.48 8.76 21.00
N TRP A 213 6.46 9.16 21.72
CA TRP A 213 5.44 10.09 21.30
C TRP A 213 5.46 11.34 22.16
N ASP A 214 5.15 12.48 21.57
CA ASP A 214 4.97 13.72 22.31
C ASP A 214 3.53 13.88 22.84
N GLU A 215 3.27 14.98 23.52
CA GLU A 215 1.99 15.32 24.13
C GLU A 215 0.88 15.60 23.08
N LEU A 216 1.25 15.78 21.80
CA LEU A 216 0.34 15.95 20.66
C LEU A 216 0.11 14.65 19.89
N ASN A 217 0.56 13.51 20.43
CA ASN A 217 0.52 12.18 19.79
C ASN A 217 1.32 12.13 18.46
N GLN A 218 2.42 12.86 18.37
CA GLN A 218 3.32 12.84 17.24
C GLN A 218 4.53 11.94 17.58
N LEU A 219 4.89 11.03 16.65
CA LEU A 219 6.02 10.12 16.83
C LEU A 219 7.34 10.89 16.70
N THR A 220 8.05 11.10 17.80
CA THR A 220 9.30 11.89 17.83
C THR A 220 10.56 11.08 17.68
N GLU A 221 10.54 9.82 18.16
CA GLU A 221 11.72 8.96 18.07
C GLU A 221 11.32 7.49 17.90
N VAL A 222 12.11 6.76 17.14
CA VAL A 222 12.10 5.30 17.06
C VAL A 222 13.47 4.80 17.47
N THR A 223 13.52 3.96 18.49
CA THR A 223 14.75 3.28 18.93
C THR A 223 14.68 1.79 18.65
N LYS A 224 15.83 1.16 18.54
CA LYS A 224 15.99 -0.29 18.45
C LYS A 224 17.16 -0.67 19.35
N SER A 225 17.25 -1.91 19.78
CA SER A 225 18.42 -2.43 20.48
C SER A 225 19.72 -1.99 19.77
N GLY A 226 20.50 -1.11 20.42
CA GLY A 226 21.71 -0.51 19.84
C GLY A 226 21.64 0.97 19.49
N GLY A 227 20.50 1.64 19.65
CA GLY A 227 20.39 3.08 19.53
C GLY A 227 19.20 3.60 18.73
N SER A 228 19.16 4.90 18.52
CA SER A 228 18.12 5.59 17.77
C SER A 228 18.16 5.20 16.29
N VAL A 229 17.01 4.83 15.75
CA VAL A 229 16.83 4.47 14.34
C VAL A 229 16.35 5.68 13.54
N ALA A 230 15.44 6.48 14.12
CA ALA A 230 14.92 7.68 13.50
C ALA A 230 14.47 8.72 14.55
N LYS A 231 14.65 10.01 14.22
CA LYS A 231 14.08 11.13 14.97
C LYS A 231 13.28 12.02 14.03
N MET A 232 12.17 12.55 14.51
CA MET A 232 11.26 13.38 13.75
C MET A 232 10.98 14.70 14.47
N VAL A 233 10.82 15.76 13.67
CA VAL A 233 10.41 17.11 14.16
C VAL A 233 9.20 17.53 13.35
N TYR A 234 8.24 18.14 14.03
CA TYR A 234 6.98 18.62 13.46
C TYR A 234 6.84 20.12 13.63
N ASP A 235 6.11 20.75 12.74
CA ASP A 235 5.69 22.14 12.90
C ASP A 235 4.43 22.25 13.80
N ALA A 236 3.98 23.46 14.04
CA ALA A 236 2.81 23.73 14.88
C ALA A 236 1.48 23.20 14.28
N SER A 237 1.45 22.84 12.98
CA SER A 237 0.30 22.23 12.32
C SER A 237 0.31 20.70 12.40
N GLY A 238 1.36 20.09 12.96
CA GLY A 238 1.55 18.65 13.01
C GLY A 238 2.16 18.06 11.72
N THR A 239 2.62 18.90 10.81
CA THR A 239 3.31 18.43 9.61
C THR A 239 4.77 18.13 9.94
N ARG A 240 5.24 16.92 9.59
CA ARG A 240 6.65 16.57 9.79
C ARG A 240 7.53 17.40 8.89
N VAL A 241 8.42 18.19 9.49
CA VAL A 241 9.36 19.05 8.77
C VAL A 241 10.78 18.48 8.69
N LEU A 242 11.16 17.57 9.60
CA LEU A 242 12.48 16.96 9.59
C LEU A 242 12.44 15.51 10.04
N ARG A 243 13.26 14.67 9.41
CA ARG A 243 13.53 13.29 9.82
C ARG A 243 15.03 13.04 9.74
N GLN A 244 15.58 12.54 10.82
CA GLN A 244 16.93 11.96 10.85
C GLN A 244 16.80 10.45 10.90
N GLN A 245 17.54 9.73 10.05
CA GLN A 245 17.60 8.27 10.05
C GLN A 245 19.02 7.83 9.66
N GLY A 246 19.73 7.23 10.60
CA GLY A 246 21.15 6.95 10.43
C GLY A 246 21.90 8.25 10.09
N ASP A 247 22.71 8.20 9.06
CA ASP A 247 23.51 9.34 8.57
C ASP A 247 22.72 10.30 7.66
N THR A 248 21.42 10.09 7.48
CA THR A 248 20.62 10.93 6.58
C THR A 248 19.66 11.81 7.36
N THR A 249 19.74 13.11 7.14
CA THR A 249 18.75 14.08 7.61
C THR A 249 17.94 14.60 6.43
N THR A 250 16.62 14.43 6.47
CA THR A 250 15.71 14.87 5.42
C THR A 250 14.85 16.01 5.91
N LEU A 251 14.84 17.11 5.18
CA LEU A 251 13.94 18.26 5.35
C LEU A 251 12.77 18.13 4.38
N TYR A 252 11.56 18.30 4.89
CA TYR A 252 10.30 18.31 4.13
C TYR A 252 9.78 19.73 4.04
N VAL A 253 9.74 20.32 2.85
CA VAL A 253 9.30 21.72 2.69
C VAL A 253 8.65 21.93 1.33
N ALA A 254 7.45 22.52 1.32
CA ALA A 254 6.75 22.93 0.11
C ALA A 254 6.72 21.85 -1.01
N GLY A 255 6.37 20.60 -0.66
CA GLY A 255 6.31 19.48 -1.60
C GLY A 255 7.69 18.97 -2.08
N ASN A 256 8.75 19.30 -1.35
CA ASN A 256 10.09 18.79 -1.64
C ASN A 256 10.63 17.99 -0.45
N GLU A 257 11.48 17.02 -0.76
CA GLU A 257 12.35 16.35 0.20
C GLU A 257 13.80 16.69 -0.13
N ILE A 258 14.51 17.26 0.84
CA ILE A 258 15.93 17.59 0.71
C ILE A 258 16.69 16.73 1.72
N ALA A 259 17.48 15.79 1.24
CA ALA A 259 18.23 14.85 2.05
C ALA A 259 19.72 15.25 2.08
N LEU A 260 20.26 15.37 3.29
CA LEU A 260 21.69 15.56 3.57
C LEU A 260 22.24 14.26 4.17
N ASN A 261 23.25 13.67 3.53
CA ASN A 261 24.05 12.66 4.19
C ASN A 261 25.10 13.39 5.06
N THR A 262 25.02 13.23 6.39
CA THR A 262 25.84 13.96 7.37
C THR A 262 27.29 13.47 7.40
N THR A 263 27.58 12.24 6.94
CA THR A 263 28.94 11.69 6.85
C THR A 263 29.66 12.19 5.60
N THR A 264 28.98 12.21 4.45
CA THR A 264 29.60 12.58 3.17
C THR A 264 29.35 14.03 2.75
N SER A 265 28.48 14.75 3.47
CA SER A 265 28.00 16.11 3.13
C SER A 265 27.33 16.19 1.74
N VAL A 266 26.88 15.07 1.19
CA VAL A 266 26.17 15.03 -0.09
C VAL A 266 24.71 15.42 0.13
N VAL A 267 24.23 16.36 -0.68
CA VAL A 267 22.82 16.78 -0.71
C VAL A 267 22.14 16.22 -1.94
N SER A 268 20.96 15.65 -1.77
CA SER A 268 20.05 15.25 -2.85
C SER A 268 18.65 15.79 -2.58
N ALA A 269 17.85 15.96 -3.63
CA ALA A 269 16.49 16.44 -3.47
C ALA A 269 15.51 15.75 -4.42
N ASN A 270 14.30 15.48 -3.91
CA ASN A 270 13.14 15.05 -4.68
C ASN A 270 12.09 16.17 -4.65
N ARG A 271 11.55 16.51 -5.80
CA ARG A 271 10.44 17.44 -5.91
C ARG A 271 9.21 16.66 -6.36
N TYR A 272 8.12 16.82 -5.63
CA TYR A 272 6.82 16.21 -5.94
C TYR A 272 5.93 17.25 -6.61
N TYR A 273 5.27 16.83 -7.68
CA TYR A 273 4.31 17.63 -8.41
C TYR A 273 2.93 16.98 -8.31
N GLY A 274 1.93 17.75 -7.92
CA GLY A 274 0.52 17.37 -7.99
C GLY A 274 -0.09 17.83 -9.31
N HIS A 275 -0.98 17.00 -9.88
CA HIS A 275 -1.72 17.31 -11.12
C HIS A 275 -3.16 16.84 -10.98
#